data_5461edc7aa78791632c5645bd413da65
#
_entry.id   5461edc7aa78791632c5645bd413da65
#
_cell.length_a   1.000
_cell.length_b   1.000
_cell.length_c   1.000
_cell.angle_alpha   90.00
_cell.angle_beta   90.00
_cell.angle_gamma   90.00
#
_symmetry.space_group_name_H-M   'P 1'
#
loop_
_entity.id
_entity.type
_entity.pdbx_description
1 polymer ?
#
loop_
_entity_poly.entity_id
_entity_poly.type
_entity_poly.pdbx_seq_one_letter_code
_entity_poly.pdbx_strand_id
1 'polypeptide(L)'
;QMILQSKMGGADAVKVQLWDTHRMPGENRDLWEYLGMTFDQFRRLKEFSDSLNIDFFASAFHDDRFEWIEKLDIKTNKIASSLVRDNPALCNKMLNTGLDTFVSLGNWDKDVLPFDQENAKYFHCVAKYPHTLDVAIESMPEKFDRKLVGYSDHVIGVDACIEAVRRGATIIEKHFTTDKSLQSKTEGAHTCSMNYIDLCTLRNVVDKIV
;
A
#
# COMPACT_ATOMS: atom_id res chain seq x y z
N GLN A 1 -9.69 -3.32 14.85
CA GLN A 1 -8.51 -3.13 15.72
C GLN A 1 -7.33 -2.53 14.96
N MET A 2 -6.91 -3.10 13.79
CA MET A 2 -5.79 -2.56 12.97
C MET A 2 -5.95 -1.07 12.65
N ILE A 3 -7.10 -0.64 12.14
CA ILE A 3 -7.37 0.78 11.82
C ILE A 3 -7.20 1.67 13.05
N LEU A 4 -7.74 1.27 14.21
CA LEU A 4 -7.61 2.03 15.45
C LEU A 4 -6.14 2.15 15.89
N GLN A 5 -5.38 1.05 15.86
CA GLN A 5 -3.97 1.07 16.21
C GLN A 5 -3.14 1.90 15.21
N SER A 6 -3.46 1.84 13.92
CA SER A 6 -2.82 2.70 12.91
C SER A 6 -3.06 4.18 13.21
N LYS A 7 -4.31 4.57 13.50
CA LYS A 7 -4.63 5.95 13.91
C LYS A 7 -3.89 6.39 15.16
N MET A 8 -3.91 5.58 16.21
CA MET A 8 -3.24 5.86 17.48
C MET A 8 -1.71 5.94 17.32
N GLY A 9 -1.14 5.14 16.40
CA GLY A 9 0.29 5.15 16.08
C GLY A 9 0.73 6.33 15.20
N GLY A 10 -0.22 7.14 14.72
CA GLY A 10 0.07 8.35 13.93
C GLY A 10 0.04 8.14 12.42
N ALA A 11 -0.58 7.07 11.92
CA ALA A 11 -0.83 6.95 10.48
C ALA A 11 -1.83 8.01 10.00
N ASP A 12 -1.55 8.59 8.84
CA ASP A 12 -2.41 9.56 8.18
C ASP A 12 -3.55 8.85 7.43
N ALA A 13 -3.26 7.64 6.91
CA ALA A 13 -4.21 6.85 6.14
C ALA A 13 -4.08 5.34 6.40
N VAL A 14 -5.14 4.61 6.13
CA VAL A 14 -5.13 3.14 6.08
C VAL A 14 -5.58 2.65 4.71
N LYS A 15 -4.94 1.58 4.25
CA LYS A 15 -5.24 0.97 2.96
C LYS A 15 -5.56 -0.52 3.13
N VAL A 16 -6.58 -0.99 2.41
CA VAL A 16 -6.90 -2.41 2.29
C VAL A 16 -6.69 -2.91 0.85
N GLN A 17 -6.65 -4.22 0.68
CA GLN A 17 -6.57 -4.87 -0.63
C GLN A 17 -7.88 -5.58 -0.95
N LEU A 18 -8.44 -5.31 -2.12
CA LEU A 18 -9.70 -5.88 -2.58
C LEU A 18 -9.41 -6.95 -3.64
N TRP A 19 -9.23 -8.18 -3.14
CA TRP A 19 -9.07 -9.36 -3.98
C TRP A 19 -10.41 -9.91 -4.45
N ASP A 20 -10.48 -10.39 -5.69
CA ASP A 20 -11.52 -11.33 -6.09
C ASP A 20 -11.03 -12.76 -5.84
N THR A 21 -11.48 -13.32 -4.74
CA THR A 21 -11.04 -14.64 -4.28
C THR A 21 -11.33 -15.76 -5.27
N HIS A 22 -12.36 -15.61 -6.12
CA HIS A 22 -12.71 -16.57 -7.15
C HIS A 22 -11.73 -16.59 -8.33
N ARG A 23 -10.99 -15.51 -8.54
CA ARG A 23 -10.00 -15.37 -9.62
C ARG A 23 -8.56 -15.66 -9.17
N MET A 24 -8.37 -15.96 -7.88
CA MET A 24 -7.04 -16.28 -7.36
C MET A 24 -6.64 -17.73 -7.66
N PRO A 25 -5.34 -18.03 -7.79
CA PRO A 25 -4.85 -19.39 -8.06
C PRO A 25 -5.37 -20.42 -7.06
N GLY A 26 -5.78 -21.61 -7.57
CA GLY A 26 -6.47 -22.63 -6.78
C GLY A 26 -5.66 -23.29 -5.66
N GLU A 27 -4.33 -23.23 -5.71
CA GLU A 27 -3.44 -23.88 -4.73
C GLU A 27 -3.59 -23.37 -3.29
N ASN A 28 -4.14 -22.14 -3.11
CA ASN A 28 -4.35 -21.52 -1.81
C ASN A 28 -5.78 -20.96 -1.67
N ARG A 29 -6.77 -21.66 -2.22
CA ARG A 29 -8.17 -21.18 -2.26
C ARG A 29 -8.69 -20.81 -0.87
N ASP A 30 -8.50 -21.68 0.13
CA ASP A 30 -8.98 -21.46 1.50
C ASP A 30 -8.35 -20.19 2.12
N LEU A 31 -7.08 -19.92 1.81
CA LEU A 31 -6.41 -18.69 2.25
C LEU A 31 -7.01 -17.46 1.58
N TRP A 32 -7.26 -17.52 0.27
CA TRP A 32 -7.86 -16.40 -0.46
C TRP A 32 -9.29 -16.12 0.00
N GLU A 33 -10.08 -17.16 0.26
CA GLU A 33 -11.42 -17.01 0.83
C GLU A 33 -11.37 -16.37 2.22
N TYR A 34 -10.41 -16.75 3.06
CA TYR A 34 -10.18 -16.15 4.37
C TYR A 34 -9.74 -14.68 4.29
N LEU A 35 -8.87 -14.34 3.34
CA LEU A 35 -8.38 -12.97 3.12
C LEU A 35 -9.36 -12.10 2.33
N GLY A 36 -10.34 -12.71 1.69
CA GLY A 36 -11.35 -12.02 0.90
C GLY A 36 -12.27 -11.16 1.77
N MET A 37 -12.84 -10.14 1.14
CA MET A 37 -13.72 -9.18 1.80
C MET A 37 -15.01 -9.05 0.99
N THR A 38 -16.15 -8.98 1.69
CA THR A 38 -17.43 -8.61 1.07
C THR A 38 -17.55 -7.09 0.95
N PHE A 39 -18.44 -6.62 0.08
CA PHE A 39 -18.72 -5.18 -0.03
C PHE A 39 -19.20 -4.56 1.29
N ASP A 40 -20.04 -5.28 2.05
CA ASP A 40 -20.51 -4.79 3.36
C ASP A 40 -19.38 -4.65 4.37
N GLN A 41 -18.45 -5.61 4.41
CA GLN A 41 -17.25 -5.50 5.26
C GLN A 41 -16.40 -4.29 4.85
N PHE A 42 -16.17 -4.09 3.55
CA PHE A 42 -15.42 -2.96 3.03
C PHE A 42 -16.07 -1.63 3.39
N ARG A 43 -17.40 -1.50 3.20
CA ARG A 43 -18.18 -0.33 3.60
C ARG A 43 -18.06 -0.04 5.10
N ARG A 44 -18.19 -1.06 5.95
CA ARG A 44 -18.05 -0.91 7.42
C ARG A 44 -16.66 -0.47 7.84
N LEU A 45 -15.59 -0.92 7.15
CA LEU A 45 -14.22 -0.45 7.40
C LEU A 45 -14.06 1.02 7.03
N LYS A 46 -14.65 1.45 5.91
CA LYS A 46 -14.69 2.87 5.50
C LYS A 46 -15.41 3.72 6.56
N GLU A 47 -16.63 3.35 6.94
CA GLU A 47 -17.41 4.05 7.97
C GLU A 47 -16.66 4.14 9.31
N PHE A 48 -15.99 3.07 9.70
CA PHE A 48 -15.17 3.06 10.92
C PHE A 48 -13.96 3.98 10.81
N SER A 49 -13.29 4.01 9.66
CA SER A 49 -12.18 4.92 9.41
C SER A 49 -12.62 6.37 9.46
N ASP A 50 -13.77 6.69 8.88
CA ASP A 50 -14.38 8.03 8.93
C ASP A 50 -14.66 8.46 10.38
N SER A 51 -15.19 7.54 11.19
CA SER A 51 -15.48 7.83 12.60
C SER A 51 -14.23 8.14 13.43
N LEU A 52 -13.07 7.66 12.98
CA LEU A 52 -11.76 7.92 13.59
C LEU A 52 -11.03 9.12 12.95
N ASN A 53 -11.62 9.73 11.92
CA ASN A 53 -10.97 10.77 11.13
C ASN A 53 -9.57 10.34 10.65
N ILE A 54 -9.51 9.18 9.97
CA ILE A 54 -8.32 8.67 9.28
C ILE A 54 -8.69 8.39 7.83
N ASP A 55 -7.83 8.78 6.89
CA ASP A 55 -8.06 8.54 5.48
C ASP A 55 -8.11 7.04 5.19
N PHE A 56 -9.02 6.65 4.28
CA PHE A 56 -9.22 5.26 3.91
C PHE A 56 -9.28 5.09 2.40
N PHE A 57 -8.48 4.15 1.89
CA PHE A 57 -8.50 3.80 0.48
C PHE A 57 -8.17 2.32 0.25
N ALA A 58 -8.19 1.88 -1.01
CA ALA A 58 -7.95 0.48 -1.32
C ALA A 58 -7.18 0.29 -2.63
N SER A 59 -6.45 -0.84 -2.74
CA SER A 59 -6.00 -1.37 -4.02
C SER A 59 -7.06 -2.34 -4.55
N ALA A 60 -7.60 -2.08 -5.72
CA ALA A 60 -8.46 -3.01 -6.44
C ALA A 60 -7.66 -3.75 -7.51
N PHE A 61 -7.87 -5.05 -7.62
CA PHE A 61 -7.17 -5.89 -8.61
C PHE A 61 -8.06 -6.27 -9.81
N HIS A 62 -9.35 -5.96 -9.74
CA HIS A 62 -10.35 -6.24 -10.78
C HIS A 62 -11.37 -5.11 -10.86
N ASP A 63 -12.04 -4.98 -12.02
CA ASP A 63 -13.00 -3.91 -12.29
C ASP A 63 -14.16 -3.86 -11.29
N ASP A 64 -14.73 -5.00 -10.95
CA ASP A 64 -15.83 -5.10 -9.98
C ASP A 64 -15.41 -4.66 -8.55
N ARG A 65 -14.15 -4.83 -8.20
CA ARG A 65 -13.60 -4.32 -6.94
C ARG A 65 -13.31 -2.82 -7.01
N PHE A 66 -12.95 -2.31 -8.18
CA PHE A 66 -12.83 -0.87 -8.39
C PHE A 66 -14.19 -0.17 -8.32
N GLU A 67 -15.26 -0.79 -8.84
CA GLU A 67 -16.63 -0.27 -8.65
C GLU A 67 -17.03 -0.11 -7.18
N TRP A 68 -16.49 -0.91 -6.27
CA TRP A 68 -16.73 -0.74 -4.83
C TRP A 68 -16.08 0.55 -4.30
N ILE A 69 -14.90 0.90 -4.80
CA ILE A 69 -14.18 2.14 -4.47
C ILE A 69 -15.02 3.34 -4.95
N GLU A 70 -15.52 3.28 -6.19
CA GLU A 70 -16.37 4.32 -6.77
C GLU A 70 -17.70 4.47 -5.98
N LYS A 71 -18.37 3.36 -5.64
CA LYS A 71 -19.62 3.35 -4.86
C LYS A 71 -19.51 3.99 -3.48
N LEU A 72 -18.34 3.90 -2.85
CA LEU A 72 -18.08 4.48 -1.53
C LEU A 72 -17.45 5.88 -1.61
N ASP A 73 -17.35 6.46 -2.81
CA ASP A 73 -16.80 7.79 -3.05
C ASP A 73 -15.42 8.01 -2.42
N ILE A 74 -14.56 6.98 -2.50
CA ILE A 74 -13.19 7.03 -1.99
C ILE A 74 -12.38 7.97 -2.88
N LYS A 75 -11.63 8.89 -2.26
CA LYS A 75 -11.01 10.03 -2.94
C LYS A 75 -9.56 9.79 -3.38
N THR A 76 -9.02 8.62 -3.16
CA THR A 76 -7.64 8.28 -3.50
C THR A 76 -7.59 6.87 -4.11
N ASN A 77 -6.93 6.74 -5.24
CA ASN A 77 -6.70 5.44 -5.87
C ASN A 77 -5.34 4.87 -5.50
N LYS A 78 -5.23 3.54 -5.48
CA LYS A 78 -3.95 2.84 -5.33
C LYS A 78 -3.82 1.72 -6.37
N ILE A 79 -2.78 1.82 -7.17
CA ILE A 79 -2.38 0.81 -8.16
C ILE A 79 -1.22 0.01 -7.58
N ALA A 80 -1.43 -1.29 -7.39
CA ALA A 80 -0.40 -2.21 -6.91
C ALA A 80 0.65 -2.49 -8.00
N SER A 81 1.87 -2.87 -7.62
CA SER A 81 2.98 -3.10 -8.54
C SER A 81 2.66 -4.13 -9.64
N SER A 82 1.97 -5.21 -9.32
CA SER A 82 1.59 -6.24 -10.30
C SER A 82 0.60 -5.70 -11.32
N LEU A 83 -0.33 -4.84 -10.90
CA LEU A 83 -1.40 -4.35 -11.76
C LEU A 83 -0.87 -3.49 -12.92
N VAL A 84 0.20 -2.74 -12.71
CA VAL A 84 0.85 -1.91 -13.75
C VAL A 84 1.21 -2.75 -14.98
N ARG A 85 1.69 -3.97 -14.77
CA ARG A 85 2.06 -4.90 -15.83
C ARG A 85 0.85 -5.73 -16.30
N ASP A 86 0.04 -6.23 -15.36
CA ASP A 86 -0.91 -7.30 -15.62
C ASP A 86 -2.28 -6.77 -16.10
N ASN A 87 -2.65 -5.53 -15.75
CA ASN A 87 -3.92 -4.92 -16.17
C ASN A 87 -3.81 -3.41 -16.37
N PRO A 88 -3.08 -2.94 -17.40
CA PRO A 88 -2.95 -1.51 -17.68
C PRO A 88 -4.28 -0.83 -18.04
N ALA A 89 -5.28 -1.58 -18.51
CA ALA A 89 -6.61 -1.05 -18.79
C ALA A 89 -7.30 -0.57 -17.51
N LEU A 90 -7.29 -1.38 -16.44
CA LEU A 90 -7.82 -0.98 -15.14
C LEU A 90 -7.01 0.19 -14.54
N CYS A 91 -5.68 0.19 -14.70
CA CYS A 91 -4.85 1.32 -14.26
C CYS A 91 -5.30 2.62 -14.93
N ASN A 92 -5.50 2.63 -16.25
CA ASN A 92 -5.99 3.80 -16.97
C ASN A 92 -7.41 4.20 -16.53
N LYS A 93 -8.30 3.25 -16.26
CA LYS A 93 -9.64 3.53 -15.71
C LYS A 93 -9.54 4.27 -14.36
N MET A 94 -8.66 3.81 -13.47
CA MET A 94 -8.41 4.47 -12.18
C MET A 94 -7.83 5.88 -12.35
N LEU A 95 -6.84 6.06 -13.22
CA LEU A 95 -6.22 7.35 -13.51
C LEU A 95 -7.20 8.35 -14.14
N ASN A 96 -8.08 7.88 -15.02
CA ASN A 96 -9.09 8.70 -15.69
C ASN A 96 -10.19 9.24 -14.76
N THR A 97 -10.25 8.81 -13.51
CA THR A 97 -11.11 9.45 -12.50
C THR A 97 -10.65 10.87 -12.15
N GLY A 98 -9.41 11.22 -12.44
CA GLY A 98 -8.78 12.49 -12.06
C GLY A 98 -8.39 12.58 -10.58
N LEU A 99 -8.68 11.55 -9.78
CA LEU A 99 -8.27 11.49 -8.38
C LEU A 99 -6.78 11.21 -8.24
N ASP A 100 -6.15 11.70 -7.17
CA ASP A 100 -4.79 11.30 -6.82
C ASP A 100 -4.65 9.78 -6.81
N THR A 101 -3.72 9.27 -7.60
CA THR A 101 -3.53 7.84 -7.83
C THR A 101 -2.10 7.46 -7.51
N PHE A 102 -1.91 6.72 -6.44
CA PHE A 102 -0.61 6.18 -6.03
C PHE A 102 -0.28 4.91 -6.81
N VAL A 103 0.88 4.87 -7.44
CA VAL A 103 1.32 3.78 -8.33
C VAL A 103 2.62 3.18 -7.81
N SER A 104 2.60 1.95 -7.33
CA SER A 104 3.83 1.24 -6.94
C SER A 104 4.54 0.63 -8.15
N LEU A 105 5.87 0.80 -8.22
CA LEU A 105 6.70 0.40 -9.36
C LEU A 105 7.48 -0.91 -9.16
N GLY A 106 7.21 -1.70 -8.12
CA GLY A 106 8.03 -2.86 -7.77
C GLY A 106 8.14 -3.97 -8.82
N ASN A 107 7.21 -4.03 -9.78
CA ASN A 107 7.25 -4.96 -10.92
C ASN A 107 7.42 -4.22 -12.26
N TRP A 108 7.89 -2.98 -12.24
CA TRP A 108 8.17 -2.17 -13.42
C TRP A 108 9.67 -2.05 -13.62
N ASP A 109 10.17 -2.53 -14.74
CA ASP A 109 11.59 -2.70 -15.07
C ASP A 109 12.07 -1.74 -16.19
N LYS A 110 11.24 -0.72 -16.55
CA LYS A 110 11.57 0.23 -17.60
C LYS A 110 12.02 1.56 -17.00
N ASP A 111 12.93 2.23 -17.70
CA ASP A 111 13.46 3.55 -17.30
C ASP A 111 12.43 4.69 -17.43
N VAL A 112 11.34 4.47 -18.16
CA VAL A 112 10.26 5.44 -18.33
C VAL A 112 9.07 5.10 -17.43
N LEU A 113 8.41 6.11 -16.89
CA LEU A 113 7.21 5.93 -16.08
C LEU A 113 6.06 5.32 -16.92
N PRO A 114 5.22 4.45 -16.33
CA PRO A 114 4.19 3.73 -17.09
C PRO A 114 3.02 4.60 -17.57
N PHE A 115 2.80 5.76 -16.93
CA PHE A 115 1.67 6.64 -17.20
C PHE A 115 2.09 8.10 -17.20
N ASP A 116 1.50 8.93 -18.08
CA ASP A 116 1.83 10.36 -18.23
C ASP A 116 0.87 11.28 -17.44
N GLN A 117 -0.22 10.76 -16.90
CA GLN A 117 -1.24 11.55 -16.20
C GLN A 117 -0.64 12.29 -14.99
N GLU A 118 -1.03 13.54 -14.78
CA GLU A 118 -0.52 14.40 -13.72
C GLU A 118 -0.89 13.90 -12.32
N ASN A 119 -2.05 13.24 -12.19
CA ASN A 119 -2.53 12.65 -10.95
C ASN A 119 -1.87 11.31 -10.60
N ALA A 120 -0.99 10.76 -11.47
CA ALA A 120 -0.16 9.60 -11.16
C ALA A 120 1.02 10.01 -10.26
N LYS A 121 1.06 9.46 -9.04
CA LYS A 121 2.11 9.66 -8.05
C LYS A 121 2.79 8.33 -7.75
N TYR A 122 4.08 8.23 -8.01
CA TYR A 122 4.79 6.97 -8.01
C TYR A 122 5.45 6.67 -6.67
N PHE A 123 5.48 5.37 -6.33
CA PHE A 123 6.20 4.84 -5.19
C PHE A 123 7.31 3.92 -5.67
N HIS A 124 8.54 4.18 -5.22
CA HIS A 124 9.59 3.18 -5.29
C HIS A 124 9.20 1.98 -4.42
N CYS A 125 9.46 0.79 -4.91
CA CYS A 125 9.05 -0.45 -4.24
C CYS A 125 9.93 -1.60 -4.73
N VAL A 126 10.32 -2.50 -3.83
CA VAL A 126 10.88 -3.81 -4.18
C VAL A 126 9.81 -4.86 -3.91
N ALA A 127 9.32 -5.52 -4.98
CA ALA A 127 8.22 -6.49 -4.89
C ALA A 127 8.71 -7.89 -4.42
N LYS A 128 9.42 -7.93 -3.29
CA LYS A 128 9.88 -9.14 -2.61
C LYS A 128 9.58 -9.04 -1.12
N TYR A 129 9.02 -10.10 -0.54
CA TYR A 129 8.45 -10.11 0.83
C TYR A 129 9.03 -11.22 1.70
N PRO A 130 9.85 -10.95 2.72
CA PRO A 130 10.60 -9.71 2.92
C PRO A 130 11.81 -9.62 1.99
N HIS A 131 12.45 -8.47 1.94
CA HIS A 131 13.81 -8.31 1.45
C HIS A 131 14.68 -7.63 2.50
N THR A 132 16.00 -7.61 2.26
CA THR A 132 16.98 -7.08 3.21
C THR A 132 17.12 -5.56 3.10
N LEU A 133 17.65 -4.92 4.14
CA LEU A 133 17.84 -3.47 4.19
C LEU A 133 18.84 -2.98 3.12
N ASP A 134 19.91 -3.71 2.88
CA ASP A 134 20.89 -3.41 1.84
C ASP A 134 20.26 -3.36 0.45
N VAL A 135 19.45 -4.35 0.09
CA VAL A 135 18.69 -4.35 -1.17
C VAL A 135 17.77 -3.12 -1.28
N ALA A 136 17.10 -2.74 -0.17
CA ALA A 136 16.27 -1.55 -0.15
C ALA A 136 17.09 -0.28 -0.42
N ILE A 137 18.20 -0.11 0.29
CA ILE A 137 19.05 1.08 0.22
C ILE A 137 19.72 1.23 -1.16
N GLU A 138 20.24 0.12 -1.72
CA GLU A 138 20.90 0.09 -3.02
C GLU A 138 19.94 0.37 -4.18
N SER A 139 18.71 -0.15 -4.11
CA SER A 139 17.70 0.07 -5.16
C SER A 139 16.98 1.43 -5.04
N MET A 140 16.99 2.03 -3.85
CA MET A 140 16.27 3.27 -3.59
C MET A 140 16.89 4.45 -4.34
N PRO A 141 16.09 5.34 -4.97
CA PRO A 141 16.62 6.52 -5.65
C PRO A 141 17.41 7.40 -4.67
N GLU A 142 18.43 8.07 -5.13
CA GLU A 142 19.20 9.03 -4.32
C GLU A 142 18.33 10.17 -3.80
N LYS A 143 17.30 10.56 -4.56
CA LYS A 143 16.35 11.60 -4.20
C LYS A 143 14.96 11.30 -4.74
N PHE A 144 13.96 11.45 -3.89
CA PHE A 144 12.55 11.48 -4.30
C PHE A 144 12.17 12.86 -4.84
N ASP A 145 11.19 12.90 -5.74
CA ASP A 145 10.77 14.12 -6.43
C ASP A 145 9.23 14.25 -6.49
N ARG A 146 8.75 15.21 -7.33
CA ARG A 146 7.30 15.45 -7.46
C ARG A 146 6.52 14.32 -8.14
N LYS A 147 7.18 13.43 -8.88
CA LYS A 147 6.56 12.28 -9.54
C LYS A 147 6.78 11.00 -8.73
N LEU A 148 8.02 10.76 -8.31
CA LEU A 148 8.38 9.66 -7.42
C LEU A 148 8.30 10.16 -5.96
N VAL A 149 7.10 10.18 -5.42
CA VAL A 149 6.79 10.86 -4.14
C VAL A 149 6.96 9.97 -2.92
N GLY A 150 6.95 8.65 -3.10
CA GLY A 150 6.83 7.74 -1.97
C GLY A 150 7.60 6.45 -2.08
N TYR A 151 7.66 5.77 -0.96
CA TYR A 151 8.28 4.47 -0.78
C TYR A 151 7.30 3.46 -0.21
N SER A 152 7.13 2.31 -0.88
CA SER A 152 6.35 1.17 -0.40
C SER A 152 7.31 0.10 0.09
N ASP A 153 7.34 -0.12 1.40
CA ASP A 153 8.37 -0.88 2.10
C ASP A 153 7.98 -2.33 2.41
N HIS A 154 8.93 -3.25 2.20
CA HIS A 154 8.81 -4.67 2.51
C HIS A 154 10.03 -5.21 3.30
N VAL A 155 10.80 -4.34 3.93
CA VAL A 155 11.89 -4.70 4.85
C VAL A 155 11.33 -4.97 6.25
N ILE A 156 11.95 -5.84 7.02
CA ILE A 156 11.64 -6.02 8.45
C ILE A 156 12.20 -4.81 9.21
N GLY A 157 11.38 -4.19 10.07
CA GLY A 157 11.74 -2.95 10.77
C GLY A 157 11.28 -1.70 10.02
N VAL A 158 11.81 -0.52 10.37
CA VAL A 158 11.39 0.78 9.82
C VAL A 158 12.57 1.58 9.24
N ASP A 159 13.77 1.03 9.23
CA ASP A 159 14.98 1.75 8.83
C ASP A 159 14.96 2.19 7.37
N ALA A 160 14.45 1.34 6.47
CA ALA A 160 14.29 1.69 5.07
C ALA A 160 13.28 2.83 4.87
N CYS A 161 12.20 2.88 5.66
CA CYS A 161 11.24 3.98 5.66
C CYS A 161 11.89 5.30 6.09
N ILE A 162 12.71 5.27 7.14
CA ILE A 162 13.44 6.43 7.63
C ILE A 162 14.42 6.95 6.55
N GLU A 163 15.16 6.06 5.90
CA GLU A 163 16.07 6.43 4.82
C GLU A 163 15.32 7.02 3.62
N ALA A 164 14.17 6.48 3.24
CA ALA A 164 13.34 7.03 2.18
C ALA A 164 12.94 8.49 2.48
N VAL A 165 12.51 8.78 3.72
CA VAL A 165 12.19 10.16 4.15
C VAL A 165 13.43 11.05 4.10
N ARG A 166 14.59 10.57 4.52
CA ARG A 166 15.87 11.32 4.41
C ARG A 166 16.21 11.67 2.96
N ARG A 167 15.86 10.81 2.01
CA ARG A 167 16.02 11.05 0.57
C ARG A 167 14.88 11.86 -0.05
N GLY A 168 13.93 12.33 0.77
CA GLY A 168 12.85 13.25 0.37
C GLY A 168 11.53 12.58 -0.01
N ALA A 169 11.32 11.30 0.33
CA ALA A 169 10.01 10.69 0.21
C ALA A 169 9.02 11.40 1.15
N THR A 170 7.87 11.80 0.62
CA THR A 170 6.82 12.47 1.37
C THR A 170 5.70 11.53 1.79
N ILE A 171 5.67 10.32 1.23
CA ILE A 171 4.67 9.30 1.54
C ILE A 171 5.37 7.97 1.78
N ILE A 172 5.04 7.32 2.90
CA ILE A 172 5.50 5.97 3.22
C ILE A 172 4.29 5.03 3.27
N GLU A 173 4.39 3.92 2.55
CA GLU A 173 3.44 2.81 2.64
C GLU A 173 4.13 1.59 3.24
N LYS A 174 3.48 0.96 4.23
CA LYS A 174 4.00 -0.27 4.84
C LYS A 174 2.85 -1.16 5.34
N HIS A 175 3.01 -2.46 5.19
CA HIS A 175 2.09 -3.43 5.77
C HIS A 175 1.99 -3.26 7.28
N PHE A 176 0.80 -3.48 7.84
CA PHE A 176 0.53 -3.33 9.26
C PHE A 176 -0.13 -4.58 9.83
N THR A 177 0.25 -4.95 11.04
CA THR A 177 -0.37 -6.04 11.81
C THR A 177 -0.59 -5.63 13.27
N THR A 178 -1.58 -6.21 13.91
CA THR A 178 -1.78 -6.08 15.37
C THR A 178 -0.82 -6.96 16.16
N ASP A 179 -0.35 -8.05 15.56
CA ASP A 179 0.49 -9.04 16.23
C ASP A 179 1.40 -9.76 15.22
N LYS A 180 2.70 -9.54 15.34
CA LYS A 180 3.71 -10.18 14.49
C LYS A 180 3.83 -11.69 14.70
N SER A 181 3.37 -12.22 15.84
CA SER A 181 3.41 -13.65 16.14
C SER A 181 2.38 -14.47 15.36
N LEU A 182 1.37 -13.82 14.77
CA LEU A 182 0.33 -14.48 13.97
C LEU A 182 0.81 -14.94 12.59
N GLN A 183 2.05 -14.67 12.23
CA GLN A 183 2.66 -15.09 10.98
C GLN A 183 2.87 -16.61 10.95
N SER A 184 1.93 -17.39 10.50
CA SER A 184 2.14 -18.85 10.38
C SER A 184 1.97 -19.41 8.98
N LYS A 185 0.99 -18.95 8.21
CA LYS A 185 0.64 -19.52 6.90
C LYS A 185 0.12 -18.49 5.91
N THR A 186 0.28 -17.21 6.22
CA THR A 186 -0.16 -16.12 5.38
C THR A 186 0.89 -15.80 4.30
N GLU A 187 0.58 -14.87 3.46
CA GLU A 187 1.53 -14.33 2.48
C GLU A 187 2.81 -13.78 3.15
N GLY A 188 3.93 -13.79 2.45
CA GLY A 188 5.21 -13.28 2.97
C GLY A 188 5.18 -11.82 3.44
N ALA A 189 4.23 -11.04 2.96
CA ALA A 189 4.02 -9.65 3.36
C ALA A 189 3.78 -9.44 4.86
N HIS A 190 3.23 -10.42 5.58
CA HIS A 190 3.03 -10.30 7.03
C HIS A 190 4.36 -10.18 7.77
N THR A 191 5.39 -10.92 7.36
CA THR A 191 6.73 -10.92 8.01
C THR A 191 7.33 -9.51 8.05
N CYS A 192 7.12 -8.69 7.03
CA CYS A 192 7.61 -7.33 6.95
C CYS A 192 6.65 -6.27 7.49
N SER A 193 5.49 -6.68 8.03
CA SER A 193 4.52 -5.75 8.60
C SER A 193 5.07 -5.05 9.83
N MET A 194 4.79 -3.76 9.95
CA MET A 194 4.98 -3.04 11.22
C MET A 194 3.79 -3.29 12.14
N ASN A 195 4.01 -3.15 13.43
CA ASN A 195 2.97 -3.08 14.44
C ASN A 195 2.81 -1.65 14.98
N TYR A 196 1.98 -1.49 16.01
CA TYR A 196 1.77 -0.19 16.65
C TYR A 196 3.07 0.46 17.17
N ILE A 197 3.97 -0.32 17.79
CA ILE A 197 5.22 0.19 18.34
C ILE A 197 6.18 0.63 17.23
N ASP A 198 6.28 -0.16 16.15
CA ASP A 198 7.09 0.19 14.98
C ASP A 198 6.58 1.49 14.34
N LEU A 199 5.27 1.65 14.21
CA LEU A 199 4.67 2.86 13.66
C LEU A 199 4.95 4.09 14.53
N CYS A 200 4.79 3.98 15.84
CA CYS A 200 5.15 5.06 16.77
C CYS A 200 6.65 5.43 16.65
N THR A 201 7.51 4.42 16.51
CA THR A 201 8.95 4.62 16.34
C THR A 201 9.23 5.37 15.03
N LEU A 202 8.61 4.94 13.93
CA LEU A 202 8.74 5.58 12.62
C LEU A 202 8.31 7.06 12.71
N ARG A 203 7.12 7.35 13.23
CA ARG A 203 6.61 8.73 13.37
C ARG A 203 7.51 9.60 14.21
N ASN A 204 7.95 9.09 15.39
CA ASN A 204 8.85 9.84 16.28
C ASN A 204 10.18 10.23 15.62
N VAL A 205 10.65 9.48 14.63
CA VAL A 205 11.88 9.78 13.91
C VAL A 205 11.59 10.69 12.72
N VAL A 206 10.64 10.35 11.86
CA VAL A 206 10.41 11.09 10.61
C VAL A 206 9.85 12.48 10.85
N ASP A 207 9.01 12.68 11.87
CA ASP A 207 8.48 14.01 12.23
C ASP A 207 9.58 14.99 12.74
N LYS A 208 10.80 14.51 12.92
CA LYS A 208 11.96 15.36 13.28
C LYS A 208 12.90 15.61 12.10
N ILE A 209 12.70 14.90 10.98
CA ILE A 209 13.51 15.03 9.78
C ILE A 209 12.90 16.05 8.81
N VAL A 210 11.58 16.17 8.81
CA VAL A 210 10.78 17.02 7.90
C VAL A 210 10.57 18.40 8.47
#